data_cf505956abf6a030770cb5d08f97acfb
#
_entry.id   cf505956abf6a030770cb5d08f97acfb
#
_cell.length_a   1.000
_cell.length_b   1.000
_cell.length_c   1.000
_cell.angle_alpha   90.00
_cell.angle_beta   90.00
_cell.angle_gamma   90.00
#
_symmetry.space_group_name_H-M   'P 1'
#
loop_
_entity.id
_entity.type
_entity.pdbx_description
1 polymer ?
#
loop_
_entity_poly.entity_id
_entity_poly.type
_entity_poly.pdbx_seq_one_letter_code
_entity_poly.pdbx_strand_id
1 'polypeptide(L)'
;MILCLSSDTIKSHGCWKDNFGIGQQRPIPWVQDCHAADNGPLKCCTEVARSQGFSHFALQARGACMTSIDAGAKYKMHGSSSACPSSGLGGPYLNEVYEIIRGNM
;
A
#
# COMPACT_ATOMS: atom_id res chain seq x y z
N MET A 1 -7.17 4.71 -32.32
CA MET A 1 -6.75 3.94 -31.17
C MET A 1 -6.66 4.78 -29.92
N ILE A 2 -7.25 4.34 -28.91
CA ILE A 2 -7.24 5.11 -27.68
C ILE A 2 -6.16 4.63 -26.77
N LEU A 3 -5.39 5.56 -26.33
CA LEU A 3 -4.43 5.27 -25.30
C LEU A 3 -5.13 5.37 -23.97
N CYS A 4 -5.01 4.32 -23.22
CA CYS A 4 -5.54 4.35 -21.89
C CYS A 4 -4.58 5.13 -21.04
N LEU A 5 -4.68 6.43 -21.17
CA LEU A 5 -3.94 7.28 -20.28
C LEU A 5 -4.65 7.25 -18.96
N SER A 6 -3.99 6.69 -18.02
CA SER A 6 -4.55 6.63 -16.68
C SER A 6 -4.57 8.02 -16.09
N SER A 7 -5.73 8.45 -15.66
CA SER A 7 -5.85 9.66 -14.86
C SER A 7 -5.96 9.32 -13.38
N ASP A 8 -5.55 8.11 -13.02
CA ASP A 8 -5.57 7.69 -11.63
C ASP A 8 -4.66 8.56 -10.78
N THR A 9 -5.11 8.85 -9.57
CA THR A 9 -4.27 9.52 -8.57
C THR A 9 -4.03 8.56 -7.42
N ILE A 10 -2.91 8.77 -6.76
CA ILE A 10 -2.58 7.99 -5.57
C ILE A 10 -2.73 8.90 -4.36
N LYS A 11 -3.62 8.50 -3.47
CA LYS A 11 -3.89 9.27 -2.26
C LYS A 11 -3.27 8.59 -1.06
N SER A 12 -2.48 9.33 -0.29
CA SER A 12 -1.91 8.79 0.95
C SER A 12 -2.95 8.82 2.06
N HIS A 13 -3.05 7.72 2.79
CA HIS A 13 -3.88 7.62 3.98
C HIS A 13 -3.05 7.59 5.25
N GLY A 14 -1.74 7.77 5.15
CA GLY A 14 -0.86 7.89 6.30
C GLY A 14 -0.36 6.56 6.82
N CYS A 15 0.10 6.59 8.04
CA CYS A 15 0.82 5.50 8.67
C CYS A 15 -0.08 4.74 9.64
N TRP A 16 -0.11 3.41 9.52
CA TRP A 16 -0.98 2.55 10.31
C TRP A 16 -0.20 1.36 10.83
N LYS A 17 -0.53 0.91 12.03
CA LYS A 17 0.19 -0.19 12.66
C LYS A 17 -0.16 -1.52 12.02
N ASP A 18 0.87 -2.31 11.76
CA ASP A 18 0.73 -3.70 11.38
C ASP A 18 1.14 -4.52 12.60
N ASN A 19 0.25 -4.62 13.56
CA ASN A 19 0.54 -5.25 14.84
C ASN A 19 0.70 -6.76 14.67
N PHE A 20 1.85 -7.14 14.21
CA PHE A 20 2.14 -8.50 13.90
C PHE A 20 2.72 -9.18 15.12
N GLY A 21 1.90 -9.90 15.84
CA GLY A 21 2.33 -10.64 17.03
C GLY A 21 1.57 -11.93 17.14
N ILE A 22 1.89 -12.72 18.16
CA ILE A 22 1.20 -13.99 18.39
C ILE A 22 -0.27 -13.72 18.60
N GLY A 23 -1.11 -14.36 17.79
CA GLY A 23 -2.54 -14.18 17.84
C GLY A 23 -3.06 -12.90 17.21
N GLN A 24 -2.17 -12.09 16.66
CA GLN A 24 -2.57 -10.86 15.98
C GLN A 24 -2.82 -11.12 14.51
N GLN A 25 -3.89 -10.55 14.00
CA GLN A 25 -4.19 -10.66 12.58
C GLN A 25 -3.53 -9.52 11.84
N ARG A 26 -2.88 -9.84 10.73
CA ARG A 26 -2.28 -8.84 9.87
C ARG A 26 -3.38 -8.14 9.08
N PRO A 27 -3.45 -6.81 9.09
CA PRO A 27 -4.53 -6.11 8.38
C PRO A 27 -4.43 -6.23 6.88
N ILE A 28 -3.21 -6.21 6.33
CA ILE A 28 -2.99 -6.32 4.90
C ILE A 28 -1.87 -7.33 4.67
N PRO A 29 -2.11 -8.37 3.86
CA PRO A 29 -1.07 -9.38 3.65
C PRO A 29 0.06 -8.87 2.76
N TRP A 30 1.25 -9.41 2.97
CA TRP A 30 2.37 -9.19 2.09
C TRP A 30 2.14 -9.94 0.77
N VAL A 31 2.48 -9.28 -0.33
CA VAL A 31 2.29 -9.87 -1.66
C VAL A 31 3.61 -9.97 -2.41
N GLN A 32 4.42 -8.92 -2.36
CA GLN A 32 5.60 -8.86 -3.20
C GLN A 32 6.62 -7.90 -2.60
N ASP A 33 7.88 -8.15 -2.90
CA ASP A 33 8.96 -7.27 -2.51
C ASP A 33 9.20 -6.26 -3.63
N CYS A 34 8.99 -4.99 -3.34
CA CYS A 34 9.22 -3.91 -4.29
C CYS A 34 10.47 -3.09 -3.95
N HIS A 35 11.33 -3.57 -3.03
CA HIS A 35 12.49 -2.80 -2.57
C HIS A 35 13.43 -2.40 -3.69
N ALA A 36 13.66 -3.29 -4.63
CA ALA A 36 14.64 -3.09 -5.69
C ALA A 36 14.00 -2.75 -7.04
N ALA A 37 12.75 -2.34 -7.04
CA ALA A 37 12.06 -2.03 -8.29
C ALA A 37 12.69 -0.81 -8.98
N ASP A 38 12.93 -0.93 -10.28
CA ASP A 38 13.57 0.15 -11.05
C ASP A 38 12.78 1.43 -11.02
N ASN A 39 11.46 1.34 -11.00
CA ASN A 39 10.57 2.51 -11.00
C ASN A 39 10.18 2.93 -9.58
N GLY A 40 10.80 2.36 -8.57
CA GLY A 40 10.57 2.69 -7.18
C GLY A 40 9.48 1.85 -6.52
N PRO A 41 9.54 1.72 -5.20
CA PRO A 41 8.59 0.87 -4.46
C PRO A 41 7.14 1.31 -4.60
N LEU A 42 6.87 2.61 -4.58
CA LEU A 42 5.50 3.10 -4.66
C LEU A 42 4.86 2.72 -5.99
N LYS A 43 5.55 2.98 -7.09
CA LYS A 43 5.00 2.65 -8.40
C LYS A 43 4.89 1.14 -8.59
N CYS A 44 5.87 0.40 -8.12
CA CYS A 44 5.84 -1.05 -8.16
C CYS A 44 4.59 -1.60 -7.46
N CYS A 45 4.34 -1.18 -6.23
CA CYS A 45 3.20 -1.68 -5.47
C CYS A 45 1.87 -1.18 -6.03
N THR A 46 1.84 0.06 -6.55
CA THR A 46 0.66 0.57 -7.23
C THR A 46 0.26 -0.35 -8.39
N GLU A 47 1.24 -0.77 -9.18
CA GLU A 47 0.97 -1.64 -10.32
C GLU A 47 0.52 -3.03 -9.90
N VAL A 48 1.09 -3.55 -8.82
CA VAL A 48 0.66 -4.83 -8.27
C VAL A 48 -0.81 -4.78 -7.87
N ALA A 49 -1.20 -3.77 -7.09
CA ALA A 49 -2.57 -3.63 -6.64
C ALA A 49 -3.52 -3.39 -7.81
N ARG A 50 -3.11 -2.53 -8.74
CA ARG A 50 -3.94 -2.19 -9.89
C ARG A 50 -4.19 -3.41 -10.77
N SER A 51 -3.19 -4.23 -11.01
CA SER A 51 -3.35 -5.41 -11.86
C SER A 51 -4.33 -6.42 -11.28
N GLN A 52 -4.52 -6.40 -9.97
CA GLN A 52 -5.47 -7.26 -9.28
C GLN A 52 -6.85 -6.63 -9.13
N GLY A 53 -6.99 -5.36 -9.51
CA GLY A 53 -8.25 -4.64 -9.31
C GLY A 53 -8.47 -4.16 -7.90
N PHE A 54 -7.42 -4.09 -7.09
CA PHE A 54 -7.52 -3.66 -5.70
C PHE A 54 -7.37 -2.14 -5.62
N SER A 55 -8.05 -1.52 -4.66
CA SER A 55 -8.03 -0.06 -4.53
C SER A 55 -7.00 0.45 -3.53
N HIS A 56 -6.62 -0.37 -2.57
CA HIS A 56 -5.72 0.05 -1.49
C HIS A 56 -4.52 -0.85 -1.40
N PHE A 57 -3.40 -0.25 -1.04
CA PHE A 57 -2.17 -1.00 -0.79
C PHE A 57 -1.35 -0.27 0.25
N ALA A 58 -0.31 -0.92 0.73
CA ALA A 58 0.59 -0.30 1.67
C ALA A 58 2.02 -0.69 1.36
N LEU A 59 2.94 0.17 1.77
CA LEU A 59 4.35 -0.14 1.78
C LEU A 59 4.79 -0.29 3.22
N GLN A 60 5.58 -1.32 3.48
CA GLN A 60 6.12 -1.60 4.80
C GLN A 60 7.62 -1.83 4.68
N ALA A 61 8.36 -1.47 5.70
CA ALA A 61 9.80 -1.72 5.77
C ALA A 61 10.53 -1.29 4.50
N ARG A 62 10.17 -0.14 3.97
CA ARG A 62 10.80 0.53 2.83
C ARG A 62 10.60 -0.14 1.48
N GLY A 63 9.64 -1.02 1.34
CA GLY A 63 9.38 -1.55 0.01
C GLY A 63 8.62 -2.86 -0.06
N ALA A 64 8.26 -3.44 1.05
CA ALA A 64 7.38 -4.60 1.03
C ALA A 64 6.00 -4.16 0.57
N CYS A 65 5.49 -4.76 -0.48
CA CYS A 65 4.18 -4.43 -1.04
C CYS A 65 3.11 -5.28 -0.36
N MET A 66 2.16 -4.60 0.26
CA MET A 66 1.06 -5.20 1.00
C MET A 66 -0.24 -4.81 0.33
N THR A 67 -1.06 -5.77 -0.06
CA THR A 67 -2.34 -5.44 -0.66
C THR A 67 -3.29 -6.63 -0.60
N SER A 68 -4.59 -6.34 -0.73
CA SER A 68 -5.64 -7.35 -0.80
C SER A 68 -6.91 -6.66 -1.26
N ILE A 69 -7.92 -7.45 -1.60
CA ILE A 69 -9.20 -6.89 -2.03
C ILE A 69 -9.87 -6.10 -0.90
N ASP A 70 -9.62 -6.47 0.35
CA ASP A 70 -10.24 -5.82 1.50
C ASP A 70 -9.29 -4.91 2.29
N ALA A 71 -8.16 -4.54 1.70
CA ALA A 71 -7.18 -3.69 2.38
C ALA A 71 -7.80 -2.37 2.83
N GLY A 72 -8.69 -1.79 2.01
CA GLY A 72 -9.35 -0.53 2.35
C GLY A 72 -10.24 -0.63 3.59
N ALA A 73 -10.79 -1.82 3.84
CA ALA A 73 -11.64 -2.02 5.01
C ALA A 73 -10.84 -2.37 6.26
N LYS A 74 -9.60 -2.82 6.11
CA LYS A 74 -8.86 -3.42 7.22
C LYS A 74 -7.63 -2.65 7.69
N TYR A 75 -7.15 -1.69 6.92
CA TYR A 75 -5.86 -1.08 7.25
C TYR A 75 -5.86 -0.35 8.61
N LYS A 76 -7.02 0.04 9.10
CA LYS A 76 -7.13 0.77 10.37
C LYS A 76 -7.20 -0.14 11.60
N MET A 77 -7.14 -1.44 11.39
CA MET A 77 -7.43 -2.44 12.40
C MET A 77 -6.69 -2.22 13.74
N HIS A 78 -5.44 -1.81 13.68
CA HIS A 78 -4.61 -1.65 14.86
C HIS A 78 -4.28 -0.19 15.19
N GLY A 79 -4.94 0.76 14.51
CA GLY A 79 -4.77 2.17 14.79
C GLY A 79 -3.64 2.82 14.01
N SER A 80 -3.64 4.14 14.05
CA SER A 80 -2.65 4.95 13.35
C SER A 80 -1.34 5.04 14.13
N SER A 81 -0.29 5.47 13.44
CA SER A 81 1.02 5.70 14.05
C SER A 81 1.63 6.96 13.45
N SER A 82 2.45 7.64 14.21
CA SER A 82 3.25 8.75 13.71
C SER A 82 4.70 8.34 13.48
N ALA A 83 5.01 7.06 13.56
CA ALA A 83 6.40 6.58 13.55
C ALA A 83 6.92 6.17 12.18
N CYS A 84 6.11 6.26 11.11
CA CYS A 84 6.62 5.99 9.78
C CYS A 84 7.67 7.03 9.39
N PRO A 85 8.78 6.60 8.76
CA PRO A 85 9.74 7.55 8.22
C PRO A 85 9.10 8.43 7.15
N SER A 86 9.68 9.59 6.91
CA SER A 86 9.15 10.56 5.94
C SER A 86 9.27 10.11 4.49
N SER A 87 9.91 8.98 4.25
CA SER A 87 10.12 8.47 2.89
C SER A 87 8.83 8.05 2.19
N GLY A 88 7.76 7.77 2.94
CA GLY A 88 6.53 7.24 2.36
C GLY A 88 6.56 5.74 2.10
N LEU A 89 7.60 5.06 2.55
CA LEU A 89 7.83 3.64 2.26
C LEU A 89 7.57 2.73 3.46
N GLY A 90 6.96 3.29 4.50
CA GLY A 90 6.66 2.52 5.71
C GLY A 90 7.88 2.24 6.55
N GLY A 91 7.65 1.58 7.67
CA GLY A 91 8.70 1.17 8.57
C GLY A 91 8.45 -0.24 9.08
N PRO A 92 9.29 -0.73 10.00
CA PRO A 92 9.08 -2.07 10.57
C PRO A 92 7.71 -2.13 11.24
N TYR A 93 6.87 -3.07 10.80
CA TYR A 93 5.50 -3.24 11.29
C TYR A 93 4.64 -1.98 11.20
N LEU A 94 4.97 -1.10 10.23
CA LEU A 94 4.22 0.13 9.99
C LEU A 94 3.88 0.20 8.51
N ASN A 95 2.59 0.29 8.23
CA ASN A 95 2.08 0.36 6.87
C ASN A 95 1.82 1.80 6.48
N GLU A 96 2.51 2.24 5.42
CA GLU A 96 2.17 3.50 4.77
C GLU A 96 1.10 3.16 3.75
N VAL A 97 -0.13 3.62 3.98
CA VAL A 97 -1.28 3.17 3.20
C VAL A 97 -1.63 4.17 2.11
N TYR A 98 -1.96 3.64 0.95
CA TYR A 98 -2.30 4.42 -0.23
C TYR A 98 -3.55 3.88 -0.88
N GLU A 99 -4.24 4.75 -1.57
CA GLU A 99 -5.44 4.41 -2.33
C GLU A 99 -5.27 4.83 -3.78
N ILE A 100 -5.67 3.97 -4.68
CA ILE A 100 -5.73 4.28 -6.11
C ILE A 100 -7.10 4.86 -6.40
N ILE A 101 -7.15 6.15 -6.70
CA ILE A 101 -8.39 6.81 -7.06
C ILE A 101 -8.46 6.84 -8.57
N ARG A 102 -9.39 6.08 -9.12
CA ARG A 102 -9.52 5.91 -10.55
C ARG A 102 -10.06 7.17 -11.18
N GLY A 103 -9.40 7.61 -12.24
CA GLY A 103 -9.88 8.75 -12.99
C GLY A 103 -11.00 8.37 -13.93
N ASN A 104 -11.80 9.35 -14.30
CA ASN A 104 -12.80 9.21 -15.34
C ASN A 104 -12.17 9.50 -16.68
N MET A 105 -12.31 8.58 -17.56
CA MET A 105 -11.82 8.73 -18.92
C MET A 105 -12.97 9.01 -19.85
#